data_74d10c261f0df8a86b31c3b478c796f2
#
_entry.id   74d10c261f0df8a86b31c3b478c796f2
#
_cell.length_a   1.000
_cell.length_b   1.000
_cell.length_c   1.000
_cell.angle_alpha   90.00
_cell.angle_beta   90.00
_cell.angle_gamma   90.00
#
_symmetry.space_group_name_H-M   'P 1'
#
loop_
_entity.id
_entity.type
_entity.pdbx_description
1 polymer ?
#
loop_
_entity_poly.entity_id
_entity_poly.type
_entity_poly.pdbx_seq_one_letter_code
_entity_poly.pdbx_strand_id
1 'polypeptide(L)'
;MLSIEFPKDFLWGAATSSYQIEGASSEDGKGLSNWDVFTKKKGKIKNFENGDIACDHYHKYKEDVQLLSKLKIPSYRFSIAWSR
;
A
#
# COMPACT_ATOMS: atom_id res chain seq x y z
N MET A 1 1.02 -22.43 26.36
CA MET A 1 0.83 -21.61 25.15
C MET A 1 -0.59 -21.78 24.65
N LEU A 2 -1.25 -20.67 24.39
CA LEU A 2 -2.56 -20.72 23.74
C LEU A 2 -2.39 -20.97 22.26
N SER A 3 -3.14 -21.91 21.72
CA SER A 3 -3.26 -22.07 20.27
C SER A 3 -4.71 -21.79 19.86
N ILE A 4 -4.85 -21.12 18.72
CA ILE A 4 -6.15 -20.80 18.16
C ILE A 4 -6.21 -21.47 16.79
N GLU A 5 -7.28 -22.24 16.58
CA GLU A 5 -7.48 -22.91 15.31
C GLU A 5 -8.53 -22.15 14.48
N PHE A 6 -8.26 -22.00 13.22
CA PHE A 6 -9.20 -21.43 12.25
C PHE A 6 -9.80 -22.54 11.40
N PRO A 7 -11.00 -22.35 10.84
CA PRO A 7 -11.55 -23.32 9.89
C PRO A 7 -10.55 -23.61 8.76
N LYS A 8 -10.57 -24.84 8.23
CA LYS A 8 -9.63 -25.24 7.18
C LYS A 8 -9.78 -24.45 5.89
N ASP A 9 -10.99 -23.95 5.62
CA ASP A 9 -11.31 -23.14 4.44
C ASP A 9 -11.17 -21.64 4.69
N PHE A 10 -10.64 -21.24 5.86
CA PHE A 10 -10.42 -19.83 6.16
C PHE A 10 -9.38 -19.25 5.20
N LEU A 11 -9.74 -18.16 4.51
CA LEU A 11 -8.88 -17.52 3.55
C LEU A 11 -8.04 -16.43 4.22
N TRP A 12 -6.77 -16.72 4.43
CA TRP A 12 -5.81 -15.73 4.92
C TRP A 12 -5.43 -14.76 3.81
N GLY A 13 -5.15 -13.53 4.18
CA GLY A 13 -4.76 -12.53 3.19
C GLY A 13 -4.11 -11.32 3.80
N ALA A 14 -3.65 -10.45 2.92
CA ALA A 14 -3.09 -9.16 3.27
C ALA A 14 -3.69 -8.10 2.38
N ALA A 15 -3.57 -6.85 2.77
CA ALA A 15 -4.09 -5.74 1.99
C ALA A 15 -3.15 -4.54 2.05
N THR A 16 -3.08 -3.81 0.96
CA THR A 16 -2.38 -2.53 0.88
C THR A 16 -3.27 -1.53 0.14
N SER A 17 -2.88 -0.27 0.18
CA SER A 17 -3.53 0.75 -0.65
C SER A 17 -2.46 1.56 -1.38
N SER A 18 -2.83 2.05 -2.57
CA SER A 18 -1.90 2.73 -3.47
C SER A 18 -1.18 3.88 -2.78
N TYR A 19 -1.91 4.79 -2.17
CA TYR A 19 -1.30 5.95 -1.53
C TYR A 19 -0.39 5.59 -0.36
N GLN A 20 -0.77 4.55 0.40
CA GLN A 20 -0.02 4.17 1.59
C GLN A 20 1.33 3.52 1.29
N ILE A 21 1.52 2.94 0.09
CA ILE A 21 2.74 2.19 -0.18
C ILE A 21 3.49 2.62 -1.45
N GLU A 22 2.82 3.17 -2.46
CA GLU A 22 3.44 3.32 -3.78
C GLU A 22 4.57 4.34 -3.82
N GLY A 23 4.38 5.52 -3.25
CA GLY A 23 5.31 6.62 -3.49
C GLY A 23 5.26 7.09 -4.94
N ALA A 24 6.37 7.61 -5.44
CA ALA A 24 6.48 8.06 -6.83
C ALA A 24 5.31 8.94 -7.27
N SER A 25 4.93 9.89 -6.42
CA SER A 25 3.65 10.62 -6.52
C SER A 25 3.50 11.44 -7.80
N SER A 26 4.60 11.78 -8.44
CA SER A 26 4.60 12.59 -9.67
C SER A 26 5.45 11.98 -10.79
N GLU A 27 5.84 10.72 -10.67
CA GLU A 27 6.66 10.05 -11.69
C GLU A 27 5.80 9.45 -12.80
N ASP A 28 6.40 9.31 -13.97
CA ASP A 28 5.84 8.62 -15.15
C ASP A 28 4.46 9.13 -15.54
N GLY A 29 4.25 10.44 -15.40
CA GLY A 29 3.01 11.07 -15.82
C GLY A 29 1.84 10.94 -14.88
N LYS A 30 2.06 10.43 -13.68
CA LYS A 30 0.98 10.31 -12.69
C LYS A 30 0.39 11.68 -12.35
N GLY A 31 -0.94 11.79 -12.42
CA GLY A 31 -1.67 12.95 -11.91
C GLY A 31 -1.87 12.89 -10.40
N LEU A 32 -2.28 13.99 -9.80
CA LEU A 32 -2.54 14.05 -8.37
C LEU A 32 -3.79 13.26 -8.00
N SER A 33 -3.70 12.48 -6.92
CA SER A 33 -4.86 11.86 -6.30
C SER A 33 -5.45 12.81 -5.24
N ASN A 34 -6.63 12.45 -4.74
CA ASN A 34 -7.24 13.19 -3.63
C ASN A 34 -6.34 13.19 -2.39
N TRP A 35 -5.65 12.08 -2.10
CA TRP A 35 -4.73 12.00 -0.97
C TRP A 35 -3.48 12.87 -1.17
N ASP A 36 -2.95 12.95 -2.39
CA ASP A 36 -1.84 13.85 -2.69
C ASP A 36 -2.20 15.29 -2.33
N VAL A 37 -3.41 15.71 -2.67
CA VAL A 37 -3.88 17.08 -2.38
C VAL A 37 -4.17 17.25 -0.89
N PHE A 38 -4.89 16.29 -0.29
CA PHE A 38 -5.31 16.38 1.11
C PHE A 38 -4.13 16.45 2.08
N THR A 39 -3.11 15.61 1.88
CA THR A 39 -1.97 15.55 2.79
C THR A 39 -1.14 16.82 2.78
N LYS A 40 -1.25 17.64 1.72
CA LYS A 40 -0.50 18.89 1.60
C LYS A 40 -1.27 20.10 2.12
N LYS A 41 -2.53 19.91 2.54
CA LYS A 41 -3.28 20.99 3.16
C LYS A 41 -2.79 21.22 4.59
N LYS A 42 -2.57 22.49 4.91
CA LYS A 42 -2.08 22.91 6.22
C LYS A 42 -3.01 22.41 7.34
N GLY A 43 -2.43 21.79 8.36
CA GLY A 43 -3.15 21.36 9.55
C GLY A 43 -4.00 20.10 9.40
N LYS A 44 -3.99 19.44 8.26
CA LYS A 44 -4.78 18.22 8.03
C LYS A 44 -4.06 16.94 8.45
N ILE A 45 -2.74 16.91 8.37
CA ILE A 45 -1.94 15.73 8.71
C ILE A 45 -0.97 16.09 9.84
N LYS A 46 -0.91 15.23 10.85
CA LYS A 46 0.03 15.38 11.97
C LYS A 46 1.46 15.38 11.44
N ASN A 47 2.27 16.34 11.89
CA ASN A 47 3.68 16.48 11.51
C ASN A 47 3.92 16.68 10.00
N PHE A 48 2.89 17.11 9.25
CA PHE A 48 3.01 17.37 7.79
C PHE A 48 3.50 16.16 6.99
N GLU A 49 3.28 14.95 7.50
CA GLU A 49 3.66 13.73 6.80
C GLU A 49 2.82 13.52 5.54
N ASN A 50 3.39 12.84 4.56
CA ASN A 50 2.68 12.52 3.32
C ASN A 50 3.16 11.18 2.75
N GLY A 51 2.52 10.74 1.67
CA GLY A 51 2.82 9.47 1.01
C GLY A 51 3.67 9.61 -0.25
N ASP A 52 4.42 10.70 -0.41
CA ASP A 52 5.20 10.93 -1.63
C ASP A 52 6.25 9.85 -1.89
N ILE A 53 6.80 9.27 -0.85
CA ILE A 53 7.76 8.17 -0.91
C ILE A 53 7.16 6.89 -0.34
N ALA A 54 6.56 6.96 0.85
CA ALA A 54 5.94 5.83 1.55
C ALA A 54 6.89 4.63 1.61
N CYS A 55 6.41 3.44 1.21
CA CYS A 55 7.24 2.24 1.13
C CYS A 55 7.96 2.11 -0.21
N ASP A 56 7.80 3.08 -1.08
CA ASP A 56 8.40 3.11 -2.40
C ASP A 56 8.07 1.87 -3.25
N HIS A 57 6.85 1.37 -3.10
CA HIS A 57 6.40 0.17 -3.81
C HIS A 57 6.47 0.32 -5.33
N TYR A 58 6.27 1.51 -5.84
CA TYR A 58 6.37 1.77 -7.27
C TYR A 58 7.71 1.31 -7.86
N HIS A 59 8.81 1.55 -7.13
CA HIS A 59 10.13 1.12 -7.55
C HIS A 59 10.51 -0.28 -7.04
N LYS A 60 9.85 -0.76 -6.00
CA LYS A 60 10.20 -2.01 -5.31
C LYS A 60 9.16 -3.13 -5.49
N TYR A 61 8.22 -2.95 -6.40
CA TYR A 61 7.09 -3.89 -6.51
C TYR A 61 7.53 -5.34 -6.75
N LYS A 62 8.61 -5.56 -7.47
CA LYS A 62 9.11 -6.93 -7.72
C LYS A 62 9.56 -7.60 -6.43
N GLU A 63 10.30 -6.89 -5.60
CA GLU A 63 10.75 -7.38 -4.29
C GLU A 63 9.55 -7.63 -3.37
N ASP A 64 8.60 -6.71 -3.36
CA ASP A 64 7.41 -6.79 -2.52
C ASP A 64 6.53 -7.99 -2.91
N VAL A 65 6.35 -8.22 -4.20
CA VAL A 65 5.60 -9.40 -4.68
C VAL A 65 6.33 -10.69 -4.31
N GLN A 66 7.67 -10.70 -4.39
CA GLN A 66 8.46 -11.86 -3.96
C GLN A 66 8.29 -12.13 -2.46
N LEU A 67 8.22 -11.08 -1.63
CA LEU A 67 7.96 -11.24 -0.21
C LEU A 67 6.59 -11.85 0.06
N LEU A 68 5.56 -11.40 -0.64
CA LEU A 68 4.22 -11.99 -0.53
C LEU A 68 4.24 -13.47 -0.90
N SER A 69 4.97 -13.81 -1.95
CA SER A 69 5.13 -15.21 -2.39
C SER A 69 5.85 -16.06 -1.36
N LYS A 70 6.94 -15.55 -0.79
CA LYS A 70 7.71 -16.25 0.25
C LYS A 70 6.88 -16.48 1.51
N LEU A 71 6.02 -15.52 1.88
CA LEU A 71 5.11 -15.64 3.01
C LEU A 71 3.93 -16.56 2.72
N LYS A 72 3.80 -17.02 1.48
CA LYS A 72 2.70 -17.88 1.02
C LYS A 72 1.34 -17.26 1.32
N ILE A 73 1.21 -15.96 1.07
CA ILE A 73 -0.05 -15.23 1.24
C ILE A 73 -1.03 -15.69 0.15
N PRO A 74 -2.13 -16.36 0.51
CA PRO A 74 -3.04 -16.92 -0.49
C PRO A 74 -3.96 -15.92 -1.15
N SER A 75 -4.15 -14.74 -0.56
CA SER A 75 -4.98 -13.69 -1.15
C SER A 75 -4.42 -12.32 -0.82
N TYR A 76 -4.57 -11.39 -1.75
CA TYR A 76 -4.03 -10.05 -1.60
C TYR A 76 -5.01 -9.04 -2.21
N ARG A 77 -5.42 -8.06 -1.41
CA ARG A 77 -6.26 -6.95 -1.84
C ARG A 77 -5.41 -5.69 -1.96
N PHE A 78 -5.55 -4.98 -3.05
CA PHE A 78 -4.85 -3.72 -3.24
C PHE A 78 -5.74 -2.73 -3.98
N SER A 79 -5.50 -1.45 -3.77
CA SER A 79 -6.19 -0.41 -4.54
C SER A 79 -5.32 0.04 -5.72
N ILE A 80 -5.98 0.58 -6.72
CA ILE A 80 -5.32 1.09 -7.92
C ILE A 80 -5.43 2.61 -7.90
N ALA A 81 -4.29 3.29 -8.07
CA ALA A 81 -4.26 4.74 -8.23
C ALA A 81 -4.72 5.09 -9.65
N TRP A 82 -5.96 5.51 -9.77
CA TRP A 82 -6.55 5.80 -11.08
C TRP A 82 -5.79 6.89 -11.85
N SER A 83 -5.14 7.82 -11.11
CA SER A 83 -4.37 8.93 -11.69
C SER A 83 -3.00 8.53 -12.23
N ARG A 84 -2.56 7.33 -11.95
CA ARG A 84 -1.30 6.82 -12.48
C ARG A 84 -1.52 6.36 -13.91
#